data_47dd1f738204d227073d51d3e4067d9b
#
_entry.id   47dd1f738204d227073d51d3e4067d9b
#
_cell.length_a   1.000
_cell.length_b   1.000
_cell.length_c   1.000
_cell.angle_alpha   90.00
_cell.angle_beta   90.00
_cell.angle_gamma   90.00
#
_symmetry.space_group_name_H-M   'P 1'
#
loop_
_entity.id
_entity.type
_entity.pdbx_description
1 polymer ?
#
loop_
_entity_poly.entity_id
_entity_poly.type
_entity_poly.pdbx_seq_one_letter_code
_entity_poly.pdbx_strand_id
1 'polypeptide(L)'
;MNGGTIAEKVDFGFKLLEKAVPIDSVFSKDEMIDTIGVTKGHGYEGVVTRWGVTRLPRKTHRGLRKVACIGAWHPARVSYTVARAGQRGYHHRTEMNKKIYKIGKVGQETHKASTEYDNTDKGITPMGGFAHYGVVNEDYIMLKGCC
;
A
#
# COMPACT_ATOMS: atom_id res chain seq x y z
N MET A 1 -23.20 2.37 -1.51
CA MET A 1 -24.07 3.21 -2.38
C MET A 1 -24.83 4.18 -1.50
N ASN A 2 -24.60 5.47 -1.70
CA ASN A 2 -25.28 6.54 -0.97
C ASN A 2 -26.34 7.21 -1.89
N GLY A 3 -27.43 7.73 -1.30
CA GLY A 3 -28.53 8.34 -2.07
C GLY A 3 -29.46 7.33 -2.71
N GLY A 4 -30.54 7.81 -3.32
CA GLY A 4 -31.56 7.01 -3.99
C GLY A 4 -32.46 6.19 -3.06
N THR A 5 -33.52 5.64 -3.63
CA THR A 5 -34.45 4.72 -2.97
C THR A 5 -33.85 3.31 -2.85
N ILE A 6 -34.43 2.48 -2.01
CA ILE A 6 -33.97 1.09 -1.85
C ILE A 6 -34.09 0.32 -3.16
N ALA A 7 -35.18 0.52 -3.91
CA ALA A 7 -35.38 -0.13 -5.20
C ALA A 7 -34.31 0.24 -6.22
N GLU A 8 -33.98 1.54 -6.35
CA GLU A 8 -32.92 2.01 -7.25
C GLU A 8 -31.53 1.44 -6.89
N LYS A 9 -31.24 1.29 -5.60
CA LYS A 9 -29.97 0.69 -5.13
C LYS A 9 -29.89 -0.79 -5.49
N VAL A 10 -30.99 -1.52 -5.32
CA VAL A 10 -31.08 -2.94 -5.68
C VAL A 10 -30.94 -3.10 -7.21
N ASP A 11 -31.64 -2.32 -7.98
CA ASP A 11 -31.59 -2.35 -9.44
C ASP A 11 -30.17 -2.02 -9.96
N PHE A 12 -29.53 -1.02 -9.36
CA PHE A 12 -28.15 -0.67 -9.70
C PHE A 12 -27.17 -1.84 -9.41
N GLY A 13 -27.29 -2.45 -8.24
CA GLY A 13 -26.47 -3.62 -7.89
C GLY A 13 -26.72 -4.80 -8.83
N PHE A 14 -28.00 -5.07 -9.14
CA PHE A 14 -28.38 -6.16 -10.04
C PHE A 14 -27.84 -5.97 -11.47
N LYS A 15 -27.84 -4.73 -11.97
CA LYS A 15 -27.30 -4.39 -13.30
C LYS A 15 -25.80 -4.61 -13.43
N LEU A 16 -25.07 -4.61 -12.32
CA LEU A 16 -23.61 -4.82 -12.30
C LEU A 16 -23.21 -6.30 -12.13
N LEU A 17 -24.14 -7.18 -11.77
CA LEU A 17 -23.86 -8.61 -11.65
C LEU A 17 -23.41 -9.18 -13.01
N GLU A 18 -22.38 -10.01 -12.98
CA GLU A 18 -21.79 -10.69 -14.15
C GLU A 18 -21.23 -9.73 -15.22
N LYS A 19 -21.06 -8.46 -14.91
CA LYS A 19 -20.47 -7.46 -15.82
C LYS A 19 -19.13 -6.99 -15.28
N ALA A 20 -18.19 -6.77 -16.20
CA ALA A 20 -16.95 -6.08 -15.86
C ALA A 20 -17.25 -4.63 -15.47
N VAL A 21 -16.68 -4.20 -14.35
CA VAL A 21 -16.75 -2.80 -13.89
C VAL A 21 -15.39 -2.16 -14.17
N PRO A 22 -15.27 -1.37 -15.24
CA PRO A 22 -13.98 -0.74 -15.54
C PRO A 22 -13.69 0.36 -14.52
N ILE A 23 -12.39 0.65 -14.33
CA ILE A 23 -11.90 1.59 -13.32
C ILE A 23 -12.43 3.02 -13.54
N ASP A 24 -12.57 3.43 -14.78
CA ASP A 24 -13.06 4.75 -15.19
C ASP A 24 -14.56 4.97 -14.93
N SER A 25 -15.34 3.89 -14.69
CA SER A 25 -16.74 3.98 -14.27
C SER A 25 -16.90 4.32 -12.79
N VAL A 26 -15.86 4.14 -11.99
CA VAL A 26 -15.90 4.32 -10.53
C VAL A 26 -15.08 5.53 -10.09
N PHE A 27 -13.89 5.71 -10.67
CA PHE A 27 -12.94 6.73 -10.28
C PHE A 27 -12.69 7.74 -11.38
N SER A 28 -12.42 8.98 -10.99
CA SER A 28 -12.04 10.08 -11.88
C SER A 28 -10.64 10.58 -11.61
N LYS A 29 -10.03 11.21 -12.62
CA LYS A 29 -8.74 11.89 -12.45
C LYS A 29 -8.89 13.00 -11.40
N ASP A 30 -7.84 13.21 -10.60
CA ASP A 30 -7.76 14.20 -9.53
C ASP A 30 -8.60 13.89 -8.28
N GLU A 31 -9.28 12.76 -8.23
CA GLU A 31 -9.99 12.28 -7.05
C GLU A 31 -9.02 11.83 -5.97
N MET A 32 -9.40 12.03 -4.70
CA MET A 32 -8.67 11.54 -3.54
C MET A 32 -9.30 10.23 -3.06
N ILE A 33 -8.49 9.21 -2.97
CA ILE A 33 -8.92 7.87 -2.52
C ILE A 33 -8.07 7.37 -1.38
N ASP A 34 -8.59 6.39 -0.67
CA ASP A 34 -7.87 5.64 0.36
C ASP A 34 -7.51 4.26 -0.19
N THR A 35 -6.28 3.83 0.07
CA THR A 35 -5.81 2.51 -0.33
C THR A 35 -5.71 1.59 0.88
N ILE A 36 -6.28 0.41 0.76
CA ILE A 36 -6.25 -0.62 1.80
C ILE A 36 -5.46 -1.80 1.24
N GLY A 37 -4.46 -2.22 1.98
CA GLY A 37 -3.60 -3.30 1.53
C GLY A 37 -2.80 -3.95 2.65
N VAL A 38 -1.98 -4.90 2.27
CA VAL A 38 -1.09 -5.62 3.17
C VAL A 38 0.35 -5.29 2.82
N THR A 39 1.12 -4.88 3.82
CA THR A 39 2.54 -4.55 3.63
C THR A 39 3.37 -5.80 3.33
N LYS A 40 4.51 -5.61 2.68
CA LYS A 40 5.44 -6.70 2.37
C LYS A 40 5.87 -7.43 3.65
N GLY A 41 5.78 -8.75 3.65
CA GLY A 41 6.19 -9.58 4.76
C GLY A 41 7.72 -9.74 4.84
N HIS A 42 8.26 -9.71 6.06
CA HIS A 42 9.69 -9.93 6.35
C HIS A 42 9.91 -11.03 7.39
N GLY A 43 8.85 -11.66 7.84
CA GLY A 43 8.91 -12.72 8.84
C GLY A 43 9.21 -12.22 10.26
N TYR A 44 9.75 -13.11 11.08
CA TYR A 44 10.12 -12.82 12.47
C TYR A 44 11.45 -12.06 12.53
N GLU A 45 11.43 -10.91 13.17
CA GLU A 45 12.59 -10.02 13.27
C GLU A 45 12.91 -9.68 14.72
N GLY A 46 14.21 -9.48 14.99
CA GLY A 46 14.68 -9.01 16.28
C GLY A 46 14.32 -7.54 16.53
N VAL A 47 14.41 -7.14 17.79
CA VAL A 47 14.01 -5.81 18.24
C VAL A 47 14.78 -4.67 17.58
N VAL A 48 16.04 -4.86 17.24
CA VAL A 48 16.87 -3.83 16.59
C VAL A 48 16.33 -3.54 15.17
N THR A 49 16.06 -4.56 14.38
CA THR A 49 15.52 -4.40 13.04
C THR A 49 14.06 -3.95 13.06
N ARG A 50 13.25 -4.55 13.93
CA ARG A 50 11.82 -4.32 13.99
C ARG A 50 11.44 -2.92 14.51
N TRP A 51 12.17 -2.40 15.50
CA TRP A 51 11.87 -1.15 16.18
C TRP A 51 12.97 -0.09 16.09
N GLY A 52 14.14 -0.43 15.56
CA GLY A 52 15.24 0.50 15.43
C GLY A 52 15.87 0.91 16.78
N VAL A 53 15.78 0.06 17.79
CA VAL A 53 16.40 0.34 19.09
C VAL A 53 17.92 0.35 18.96
N THR A 54 18.59 1.13 19.81
CA THR A 54 20.05 1.24 19.82
C THR A 54 20.69 -0.09 20.15
N ARG A 55 21.66 -0.50 19.34
CA ARG A 55 22.50 -1.65 19.63
C ARG A 55 23.34 -1.39 20.88
N LEU A 56 23.37 -2.36 21.81
CA LEU A 56 24.15 -2.26 23.03
C LEU A 56 25.66 -2.33 22.76
N PRO A 57 26.52 -1.86 23.70
CA PRO A 57 27.97 -1.91 23.55
C PRO A 57 28.53 -3.32 23.32
N ARG A 58 29.65 -3.41 22.63
CA ARG A 58 30.31 -4.69 22.25
C ARG A 58 30.53 -5.67 23.41
N LYS A 59 30.87 -5.16 24.58
CA LYS A 59 31.15 -5.97 25.77
C LYS A 59 29.90 -6.38 26.54
N THR A 60 28.70 -6.16 26.02
CA THR A 60 27.46 -6.49 26.72
C THR A 60 27.31 -8.01 26.84
N HIS A 61 27.18 -8.49 28.07
CA HIS A 61 26.92 -9.90 28.36
C HIS A 61 25.52 -10.30 27.86
N ARG A 62 25.34 -11.53 27.35
CA ARG A 62 24.09 -12.11 26.82
C ARG A 62 23.55 -11.49 25.54
N GLY A 63 24.33 -10.70 24.84
CA GLY A 63 24.02 -10.20 23.53
C GLY A 63 23.72 -8.70 23.45
N LEU A 64 24.02 -8.14 22.30
CA LEU A 64 23.94 -6.68 22.06
C LEU A 64 22.67 -6.25 21.33
N ARG A 65 21.98 -7.15 20.65
CA ARG A 65 20.78 -6.83 19.86
C ARG A 65 19.51 -7.06 20.68
N LYS A 66 19.46 -6.40 21.82
CA LYS A 66 18.38 -6.53 22.81
C LYS A 66 18.03 -5.18 23.41
N VAL A 67 16.87 -5.11 24.04
CA VAL A 67 16.48 -4.02 24.93
C VAL A 67 16.99 -4.38 26.33
N ALA A 68 17.76 -3.49 26.96
CA ALA A 68 18.36 -3.73 28.27
C ALA A 68 17.31 -3.83 29.38
N CYS A 69 16.32 -2.93 29.36
CA CYS A 69 15.23 -2.90 30.33
C CYS A 69 13.88 -2.85 29.62
N ILE A 70 12.99 -3.74 29.99
CA ILE A 70 11.64 -3.85 29.40
C ILE A 70 10.55 -3.19 30.26
N GLY A 71 10.91 -2.58 31.36
CA GLY A 71 10.01 -1.87 32.27
C GLY A 71 10.47 -1.91 33.72
N ALA A 72 9.78 -1.20 34.57
CA ALA A 72 9.98 -1.20 36.01
C ALA A 72 9.41 -2.47 36.66
N TRP A 73 9.67 -2.68 37.95
CA TRP A 73 9.09 -3.80 38.71
C TRP A 73 7.55 -3.70 38.77
N HIS A 74 7.04 -2.52 38.99
CA HIS A 74 5.61 -2.22 38.93
C HIS A 74 5.31 -1.27 37.76
N PRO A 75 4.31 -1.57 36.95
CA PRO A 75 3.38 -2.72 37.02
C PRO A 75 4.09 -4.07 36.72
N ALA A 76 3.59 -5.15 37.30
CA ALA A 76 4.14 -6.50 37.18
C ALA A 76 3.94 -7.13 35.78
N ARG A 77 3.73 -6.34 34.75
CA ARG A 77 3.57 -6.74 33.37
C ARG A 77 4.44 -5.89 32.44
N VAL A 78 4.75 -6.41 31.28
CA VAL A 78 5.41 -5.64 30.22
C VAL A 78 4.32 -4.93 29.41
N SER A 79 4.44 -3.61 29.25
CA SER A 79 3.51 -2.83 28.43
C SER A 79 3.61 -3.22 26.96
N TYR A 80 2.50 -3.15 26.24
CA TYR A 80 2.46 -3.37 24.79
C TYR A 80 3.31 -2.36 23.99
N THR A 81 3.62 -1.20 24.58
CA THR A 81 4.45 -0.16 23.96
C THR A 81 5.94 -0.47 23.96
N VAL A 82 6.39 -1.46 24.73
CA VAL A 82 7.80 -1.86 24.80
C VAL A 82 8.20 -2.58 23.53
N ALA A 83 9.33 -2.18 22.94
CA ALA A 83 9.89 -2.82 21.76
C ALA A 83 10.25 -4.28 22.04
N ARG A 84 9.68 -5.19 21.28
CA ARG A 84 9.90 -6.64 21.37
C ARG A 84 10.11 -7.23 19.99
N ALA A 85 10.79 -8.37 19.92
CA ALA A 85 10.88 -9.17 18.71
C ALA A 85 9.50 -9.69 18.30
N GLY A 86 9.30 -9.91 17.01
CA GLY A 86 8.04 -10.41 16.48
C GLY A 86 7.95 -10.27 14.97
N GLN A 87 6.76 -10.41 14.43
CA GLN A 87 6.46 -10.29 13.01
C GLN A 87 6.74 -8.87 12.52
N ARG A 88 7.48 -8.76 11.43
CA ARG A 88 7.67 -7.52 10.68
C ARG A 88 7.06 -7.65 9.28
N GLY A 89 6.27 -6.67 8.90
CA GLY A 89 5.55 -6.71 7.65
C GLY A 89 4.37 -7.67 7.67
N TYR A 90 3.70 -7.81 6.52
CA TYR A 90 2.43 -8.54 6.39
C TYR A 90 1.35 -7.97 7.30
N HIS A 91 1.30 -6.64 7.38
CA HIS A 91 0.34 -5.89 8.18
C HIS A 91 -0.70 -5.24 7.31
N HIS A 92 -1.96 -5.34 7.69
CA HIS A 92 -3.05 -4.56 7.12
C HIS A 92 -2.83 -3.08 7.42
N ARG A 93 -2.87 -2.25 6.38
CA ARG A 93 -2.73 -0.79 6.49
C ARG A 93 -3.72 -0.09 5.58
N THR A 94 -4.20 1.05 6.05
CA THR A 94 -5.01 1.98 5.26
C THR A 94 -4.19 3.26 5.09
N GLU A 95 -3.87 3.57 3.84
CA GLU A 95 -3.18 4.79 3.46
C GLU A 95 -4.20 5.77 2.90
N MET A 96 -4.34 6.93 3.53
CA MET A 96 -5.39 7.89 3.22
C MET A 96 -4.92 8.98 2.24
N ASN A 97 -5.90 9.58 1.54
CA ASN A 97 -5.70 10.77 0.71
C ASN A 97 -4.66 10.59 -0.41
N LYS A 98 -4.78 9.51 -1.17
CA LYS A 98 -3.97 9.29 -2.37
C LYS A 98 -4.65 9.92 -3.57
N LYS A 99 -4.00 10.88 -4.18
CA LYS A 99 -4.54 11.53 -5.39
C LYS A 99 -4.36 10.63 -6.60
N ILE A 100 -5.45 10.43 -7.34
CA ILE A 100 -5.41 9.80 -8.66
C ILE A 100 -4.91 10.85 -9.65
N TYR A 101 -3.77 10.57 -10.27
CA TYR A 101 -3.21 11.54 -11.18
C TYR A 101 -3.24 11.09 -12.65
N LYS A 102 -3.34 9.80 -12.89
CA LYS A 102 -3.57 9.25 -14.22
C LYS A 102 -4.37 7.95 -14.15
N ILE A 103 -5.27 7.77 -15.10
CA ILE A 103 -5.94 6.51 -15.37
C ILE A 103 -5.57 6.12 -16.79
N GLY A 104 -4.99 4.94 -16.97
CA GLY A 104 -4.62 4.40 -18.26
C GLY A 104 -5.54 3.27 -18.67
N LYS A 105 -6.01 3.31 -19.92
CA LYS A 105 -6.93 2.32 -20.48
C LYS A 105 -6.26 1.62 -21.67
N VAL A 106 -6.33 0.30 -21.67
CA VAL A 106 -5.75 -0.52 -22.74
C VAL A 106 -6.32 -0.15 -24.10
N GLY A 107 -5.47 -0.05 -25.11
CA GLY A 107 -5.86 0.30 -26.46
C GLY A 107 -6.15 1.78 -26.71
N GLN A 108 -5.97 2.64 -25.71
CA GLN A 108 -6.14 4.09 -25.84
C GLN A 108 -4.81 4.83 -25.64
N GLU A 109 -4.73 6.06 -26.15
CA GLU A 109 -3.59 6.95 -25.92
C GLU A 109 -3.35 7.24 -24.43
N THR A 110 -4.38 7.15 -23.61
CA THR A 110 -4.30 7.31 -22.15
C THR A 110 -3.41 6.25 -21.48
N HIS A 111 -3.19 5.10 -22.12
CA HIS A 111 -2.31 4.05 -21.61
C HIS A 111 -0.81 4.39 -21.75
N LYS A 112 -0.47 5.27 -22.70
CA LYS A 112 0.91 5.68 -22.93
C LYS A 112 1.42 6.63 -21.85
N ALA A 113 2.73 6.69 -21.69
CA ALA A 113 3.39 7.60 -20.76
C ALA A 113 3.63 9.01 -21.34
N SER A 114 3.26 9.26 -22.58
CA SER A 114 3.37 10.57 -23.22
C SER A 114 2.50 11.63 -22.50
N THR A 115 3.00 12.84 -22.41
CA THR A 115 2.31 13.99 -21.83
C THR A 115 2.36 15.19 -22.80
N GLU A 116 1.63 16.25 -22.51
CA GLU A 116 1.68 17.49 -23.28
C GLU A 116 3.09 18.10 -23.40
N TYR A 117 3.92 17.89 -22.39
CA TYR A 117 5.29 18.39 -22.30
C TYR A 117 6.35 17.40 -22.80
N ASP A 118 6.02 16.13 -22.86
CA ASP A 118 6.90 15.06 -23.29
C ASP A 118 6.16 14.19 -24.32
N ASN A 119 6.30 14.57 -25.59
CA ASN A 119 5.66 13.89 -26.74
C ASN A 119 6.38 12.62 -27.18
N THR A 120 7.41 12.17 -26.44
CA THR A 120 8.10 10.93 -26.78
C THR A 120 7.16 9.75 -26.72
N ASP A 121 7.09 8.95 -27.78
CA ASP A 121 6.25 7.75 -27.82
C ASP A 121 6.88 6.66 -26.93
N LYS A 122 6.28 6.47 -25.78
CA LYS A 122 6.74 5.52 -24.76
C LYS A 122 5.57 4.91 -24.00
N GLY A 123 5.68 3.63 -23.69
CA GLY A 123 4.72 2.93 -22.84
C GLY A 123 4.87 3.30 -21.37
N ILE A 124 3.90 2.91 -20.56
CA ILE A 124 3.93 3.12 -19.11
C ILE A 124 4.98 2.25 -18.40
N THR A 125 5.28 1.08 -18.96
CA THR A 125 6.27 0.15 -18.39
C THR A 125 7.67 0.69 -18.63
N PRO A 126 8.51 0.84 -17.59
CA PRO A 126 9.91 1.21 -17.75
C PRO A 126 10.71 0.13 -18.47
N MET A 127 11.90 0.49 -18.98
CA MET A 127 12.84 -0.50 -19.53
C MET A 127 13.14 -1.61 -18.50
N GLY A 128 13.01 -2.87 -18.94
CA GLY A 128 13.18 -4.03 -18.06
C GLY A 128 11.96 -4.40 -17.22
N GLY A 129 10.86 -3.66 -17.31
CA GLY A 129 9.64 -3.88 -16.53
C GLY A 129 9.66 -3.26 -15.13
N PHE A 130 8.52 -3.26 -14.47
CA PHE A 130 8.43 -2.89 -13.06
C PHE A 130 9.05 -3.96 -12.17
N ALA A 131 9.83 -3.55 -11.18
CA ALA A 131 10.47 -4.46 -10.24
C ALA A 131 9.42 -5.33 -9.50
N HIS A 132 9.63 -6.64 -9.50
CA HIS A 132 8.77 -7.66 -8.88
C HIS A 132 7.34 -7.78 -9.46
N TYR A 133 7.03 -7.03 -10.52
CA TYR A 133 5.73 -7.10 -11.19
C TYR A 133 5.84 -7.55 -12.65
N GLY A 134 6.63 -6.84 -13.46
CA GLY A 134 6.78 -7.09 -14.90
C GLY A 134 6.20 -5.99 -15.76
N VAL A 135 5.52 -6.36 -16.83
CA VAL A 135 4.95 -5.44 -17.83
C VAL A 135 3.48 -5.15 -17.50
N VAL A 136 3.09 -3.89 -17.59
CA VAL A 136 1.69 -3.46 -17.41
C VAL A 136 0.98 -3.48 -18.76
N ASN A 137 0.13 -4.47 -18.95
CA ASN A 137 -0.66 -4.66 -20.18
C ASN A 137 -2.15 -4.33 -19.99
N GLU A 138 -2.61 -4.23 -18.74
CA GLU A 138 -4.00 -4.02 -18.38
C GLU A 138 -4.28 -2.54 -18.05
N ASP A 139 -5.55 -2.21 -17.83
CA ASP A 139 -5.94 -0.92 -17.30
C ASP A 139 -5.22 -0.65 -15.98
N TYR A 140 -4.80 0.58 -15.76
CA TYR A 140 -4.08 0.95 -14.54
C TYR A 140 -4.56 2.27 -13.99
N ILE A 141 -4.36 2.44 -12.70
CA ILE A 141 -4.50 3.70 -11.99
C ILE A 141 -3.13 4.12 -11.44
N MET A 142 -2.81 5.39 -11.56
CA MET A 142 -1.57 5.94 -11.04
C MET A 142 -1.87 6.87 -9.87
N LEU A 143 -1.34 6.53 -8.71
CA LEU A 143 -1.55 7.25 -7.46
C LEU A 143 -0.30 8.02 -7.06
N LYS A 144 -0.49 9.19 -6.47
CA LYS A 144 0.60 9.98 -5.93
C LYS A 144 0.98 9.48 -4.54
N GLY A 145 2.22 9.08 -4.36
CA GLY A 145 2.78 8.68 -3.08
C GLY A 145 3.07 7.20 -2.96
N CYS A 146 3.16 6.72 -1.73
CA CYS A 146 3.36 5.32 -1.37
C CYS A 146 2.01 4.61 -1.19
N CYS A 147 1.91 3.36 -1.61
CA CYS A 147 0.75 2.49 -1.40
C CYS A 147 1.21 1.16 -0.82
#